data_5e5d6ef5b3847da37ba38b09601aa40c
#
_entry.id   5e5d6ef5b3847da37ba38b09601aa40c
#
_cell.length_a   1.000
_cell.length_b   1.000
_cell.length_c   1.000
_cell.angle_alpha   90.00
_cell.angle_beta   90.00
_cell.angle_gamma   90.00
#
_symmetry.space_group_name_H-M   'P 1'
#
loop_
_entity.id
_entity.type
_entity.pdbx_description
1 polymer ?
#
loop_
_entity_poly.entity_id
_entity_poly.type
_entity_poly.pdbx_seq_one_letter_code
_entity_poly.pdbx_strand_id
1 'polypeptide(L)'
;MREEIQKAVDVLKAGGVILYPTDTIWGIGCDATNEEAVKRVFDIKKRSDSKSLIALVDSDVRLERTVEKVPVMAWDLIDFSEKPVTIIYDKPVGIAESAVNSDNSLGIRVVKDKFCKELIRSLNQPIISTSANISGEKQANCFAEISEQIKNSVDHIVNLRRNESEQKQSSMIIKLDNTGLIKIIRK
;
A
#
# COMPACT_ATOMS: atom_id res chain seq x y z
N MET A 1 -5.89 -19.74 -0.18
CA MET A 1 -5.01 -18.64 0.31
C MET A 1 -3.54 -18.84 -0.06
N ARG A 2 -2.87 -19.93 0.32
CA ARG A 2 -1.43 -20.13 -0.03
C ARG A 2 -1.16 -20.09 -1.53
N GLU A 3 -1.97 -20.77 -2.33
CA GLU A 3 -1.83 -20.76 -3.79
C GLU A 3 -1.97 -19.36 -4.40
N GLU A 4 -2.94 -18.56 -3.91
CA GLU A 4 -3.13 -17.18 -4.37
C GLU A 4 -1.97 -16.27 -3.95
N ILE A 5 -1.41 -16.47 -2.75
CA ILE A 5 -0.21 -15.77 -2.33
C ILE A 5 0.96 -16.10 -3.28
N GLN A 6 1.17 -17.39 -3.60
CA GLN A 6 2.26 -17.78 -4.50
C GLN A 6 2.11 -17.16 -5.89
N LYS A 7 0.91 -17.21 -6.49
CA LYS A 7 0.64 -16.57 -7.79
C LYS A 7 0.92 -15.06 -7.75
N ALA A 8 0.45 -14.37 -6.69
CA ALA A 8 0.69 -12.94 -6.53
C ALA A 8 2.19 -12.62 -6.37
N VAL A 9 2.92 -13.43 -5.57
CA VAL A 9 4.37 -13.27 -5.38
C VAL A 9 5.14 -13.48 -6.69
N ASP A 10 4.78 -14.49 -7.48
CA ASP A 10 5.45 -14.77 -8.76
C ASP A 10 5.28 -13.58 -9.72
N VAL A 11 4.08 -13.02 -9.78
CA VAL A 11 3.79 -11.81 -10.59
C VAL A 11 4.58 -10.61 -10.08
N LEU A 12 4.58 -10.35 -8.76
CA LEU A 12 5.31 -9.22 -8.17
C LEU A 12 6.82 -9.33 -8.41
N LYS A 13 7.41 -10.53 -8.24
CA LYS A 13 8.84 -10.79 -8.53
C LYS A 13 9.20 -10.62 -9.99
N ALA A 14 8.26 -10.86 -10.90
CA ALA A 14 8.43 -10.59 -12.32
C ALA A 14 8.26 -9.11 -12.71
N GLY A 15 8.07 -8.20 -11.73
CA GLY A 15 7.84 -6.77 -11.96
C GLY A 15 6.39 -6.44 -12.35
N GLY A 16 5.46 -7.37 -12.13
CA GLY A 16 4.06 -7.18 -12.43
C GLY A 16 3.30 -6.39 -11.35
N VAL A 17 2.08 -6.04 -11.70
CA VAL A 17 1.12 -5.30 -10.85
C VAL A 17 -0.06 -6.21 -10.53
N ILE A 18 -0.48 -6.22 -9.27
CA ILE A 18 -1.61 -7.01 -8.80
C ILE A 18 -2.78 -6.16 -8.33
N LEU A 19 -3.99 -6.68 -8.47
CA LEU A 19 -5.22 -6.18 -7.84
C LEU A 19 -5.58 -7.12 -6.68
N TYR A 20 -5.66 -6.61 -5.45
CA TYR A 20 -5.77 -7.45 -4.27
C TYR A 20 -6.57 -6.82 -3.13
N PRO A 21 -7.23 -7.63 -2.28
CA PRO A 21 -7.95 -7.16 -1.10
C PRO A 21 -6.97 -6.81 0.01
N THR A 22 -7.29 -5.77 0.78
CA THR A 22 -6.51 -5.36 1.97
C THR A 22 -7.39 -5.31 3.22
N ASP A 23 -6.80 -4.90 4.34
CA ASP A 23 -7.51 -4.59 5.59
C ASP A 23 -8.41 -3.34 5.47
N THR A 24 -8.23 -2.56 4.41
CA THR A 24 -9.04 -1.36 4.12
C THR A 24 -9.91 -1.62 2.90
N ILE A 25 -9.46 -1.23 1.74
CA ILE A 25 -10.16 -1.33 0.46
C ILE A 25 -9.33 -2.17 -0.50
N TRP A 26 -9.91 -2.56 -1.63
CA TRP A 26 -9.17 -3.15 -2.72
C TRP A 26 -8.08 -2.21 -3.23
N GLY A 27 -6.89 -2.75 -3.42
CA GLY A 27 -5.71 -2.00 -3.86
C GLY A 27 -5.10 -2.55 -5.14
N ILE A 28 -4.40 -1.65 -5.85
CA ILE A 28 -3.43 -1.99 -6.87
C ILE A 28 -2.07 -1.92 -6.21
N GLY A 29 -1.22 -2.91 -6.43
CA GLY A 29 0.11 -2.94 -5.82
C GLY A 29 1.18 -3.61 -6.65
N CYS A 30 2.42 -3.26 -6.35
CA CYS A 30 3.62 -3.82 -6.95
C CYS A 30 4.75 -3.92 -5.91
N ASP A 31 5.85 -4.58 -6.25
CA ASP A 31 7.06 -4.56 -5.45
C ASP A 31 7.56 -3.12 -5.29
N ALA A 32 7.69 -2.67 -4.04
CA ALA A 32 8.07 -1.29 -3.72
C ALA A 32 9.52 -0.96 -4.10
N THR A 33 10.34 -1.95 -4.38
CA THR A 33 11.75 -1.79 -4.77
C THR A 33 11.94 -1.73 -6.30
N ASN A 34 10.88 -2.04 -7.07
CA ASN A 34 10.95 -2.11 -8.52
C ASN A 34 10.44 -0.79 -9.14
N GLU A 35 11.38 0.00 -9.65
CA GLU A 35 11.13 1.32 -10.24
C GLU A 35 10.12 1.28 -11.41
N GLU A 36 10.26 0.31 -12.32
CA GLU A 36 9.39 0.20 -13.50
C GLU A 36 7.97 -0.24 -13.10
N ALA A 37 7.85 -1.13 -12.12
CA ALA A 37 6.55 -1.56 -11.61
C ALA A 37 5.80 -0.40 -10.90
N VAL A 38 6.52 0.44 -10.17
CA VAL A 38 5.95 1.63 -9.53
C VAL A 38 5.48 2.64 -10.58
N LYS A 39 6.27 2.94 -11.60
CA LYS A 39 5.86 3.82 -12.72
C LYS A 39 4.61 3.28 -13.40
N ARG A 40 4.54 1.96 -13.64
CA ARG A 40 3.37 1.33 -14.21
C ARG A 40 2.11 1.50 -13.34
N VAL A 41 2.23 1.49 -12.01
CA VAL A 41 1.10 1.80 -11.11
C VAL A 41 0.62 3.24 -11.33
N PHE A 42 1.50 4.22 -11.52
CA PHE A 42 1.11 5.59 -11.88
C PHE A 42 0.36 5.65 -13.22
N ASP A 43 0.84 4.95 -14.24
CA ASP A 43 0.20 4.88 -15.56
C ASP A 43 -1.20 4.28 -15.48
N ILE A 44 -1.38 3.16 -14.78
CA ILE A 44 -2.68 2.51 -14.56
C ILE A 44 -3.67 3.49 -13.88
N LYS A 45 -3.18 4.24 -12.91
CA LYS A 45 -3.97 5.24 -12.19
C LYS A 45 -4.24 6.50 -13.00
N LYS A 46 -3.62 6.69 -14.16
CA LYS A 46 -3.58 7.98 -14.90
C LYS A 46 -3.21 9.13 -13.96
N ARG A 47 -2.21 8.90 -13.13
CA ARG A 47 -1.85 9.76 -12.02
C ARG A 47 -0.56 10.50 -12.35
N SER A 48 -0.56 11.83 -12.16
CA SER A 48 0.69 12.58 -12.14
C SER A 48 1.48 12.25 -10.87
N ASP A 49 2.80 12.31 -10.94
CA ASP A 49 3.75 12.00 -9.85
C ASP A 49 3.53 12.81 -8.55
N SER A 50 2.64 13.81 -8.59
CA SER A 50 2.36 14.72 -7.48
C SER A 50 1.49 14.15 -6.36
N LYS A 51 0.96 12.92 -6.48
CA LYS A 51 0.09 12.32 -5.46
C LYS A 51 0.72 11.07 -4.86
N SER A 52 0.88 11.08 -3.55
CA SER A 52 1.57 10.05 -2.79
C SER A 52 0.98 8.65 -2.91
N LEU A 53 1.83 7.66 -3.18
CA LEU A 53 1.56 6.25 -2.96
C LEU A 53 1.81 5.92 -1.48
N ILE A 54 1.42 4.74 -1.04
CA ILE A 54 1.80 4.23 0.27
C ILE A 54 2.55 2.91 0.12
N ALA A 55 3.45 2.61 1.05
CA ALA A 55 4.05 1.30 1.18
C ALA A 55 3.34 0.50 2.29
N LEU A 56 3.14 -0.79 2.05
CA LEU A 56 2.66 -1.75 3.04
C LEU A 56 3.82 -2.61 3.51
N VAL A 57 3.92 -2.79 4.82
CA VAL A 57 4.90 -3.67 5.48
C VAL A 57 4.20 -4.65 6.40
N ASP A 58 4.77 -5.85 6.57
CA ASP A 58 4.17 -6.95 7.33
C ASP A 58 4.46 -6.90 8.83
N SER A 59 5.47 -6.12 9.24
CA SER A 59 5.99 -6.12 10.61
C SER A 59 6.76 -4.85 10.95
N ASP A 60 6.97 -4.63 12.24
CA ASP A 60 7.77 -3.55 12.80
C ASP A 60 9.21 -3.65 12.31
N VAL A 61 9.78 -4.85 12.29
CA VAL A 61 11.14 -5.09 11.79
C VAL A 61 11.29 -4.66 10.32
N ARG A 62 10.26 -4.90 9.48
CA ARG A 62 10.30 -4.42 8.10
C ARG A 62 10.12 -2.91 8.03
N LEU A 63 9.29 -2.31 8.88
CA LEU A 63 9.17 -0.85 8.97
C LEU A 63 10.53 -0.21 9.29
N GLU A 64 11.23 -0.71 10.31
CA GLU A 64 12.57 -0.21 10.70
C GLU A 64 13.61 -0.31 9.57
N ARG A 65 13.49 -1.32 8.70
CA ARG A 65 14.36 -1.48 7.53
C ARG A 65 13.98 -0.60 6.35
N THR A 66 12.77 -0.05 6.37
CA THR A 66 12.20 0.72 5.24
C THR A 66 12.32 2.24 5.45
N VAL A 67 12.73 2.68 6.64
CA VAL A 67 12.95 4.10 6.97
C VAL A 67 14.26 4.27 7.76
N GLU A 68 14.88 5.45 7.63
CA GLU A 68 16.11 5.76 8.39
C GLU A 68 15.84 5.78 9.90
N LYS A 69 14.68 6.28 10.32
CA LYS A 69 14.30 6.37 11.74
C LYS A 69 12.80 6.31 11.89
N VAL A 70 12.31 5.44 12.79
CA VAL A 70 10.92 5.40 13.23
C VAL A 70 10.78 6.26 14.49
N PRO A 71 9.94 7.33 14.48
CA PRO A 71 9.66 8.08 15.70
C PRO A 71 9.01 7.21 16.79
N VAL A 72 9.39 7.39 18.04
CA VAL A 72 8.87 6.57 19.16
C VAL A 72 7.35 6.57 19.23
N MET A 73 6.73 7.73 19.03
CA MET A 73 5.27 7.88 19.04
C MET A 73 4.57 7.08 17.92
N ALA A 74 5.29 6.71 16.85
CA ALA A 74 4.72 5.91 15.78
C ALA A 74 4.30 4.52 16.27
N TRP A 75 5.04 3.94 17.21
CA TRP A 75 4.74 2.62 17.78
C TRP A 75 3.41 2.62 18.53
N ASP A 76 3.17 3.63 19.37
CA ASP A 76 1.90 3.78 20.08
C ASP A 76 0.73 3.91 19.12
N LEU A 77 0.91 4.67 18.03
CA LEU A 77 -0.12 4.85 17.01
C LEU A 77 -0.41 3.55 16.24
N ILE A 78 0.62 2.76 15.94
CA ILE A 78 0.47 1.46 15.24
C ILE A 78 -0.24 0.46 16.15
N ASP A 79 0.16 0.38 17.42
CA ASP A 79 -0.33 -0.62 18.37
C ASP A 79 -1.76 -0.33 18.85
N PHE A 80 -2.03 0.92 19.21
CA PHE A 80 -3.30 1.30 19.85
C PHE A 80 -4.37 1.81 18.87
N SER A 81 -4.05 2.00 17.59
CA SER A 81 -5.08 2.39 16.62
C SER A 81 -6.06 1.25 16.35
N GLU A 82 -7.33 1.49 16.64
CA GLU A 82 -8.43 0.57 16.29
C GLU A 82 -8.62 0.45 14.77
N LYS A 83 -8.40 1.55 14.05
CA LYS A 83 -8.52 1.63 12.59
C LYS A 83 -7.16 1.58 11.92
N PRO A 84 -7.07 1.08 10.69
CA PRO A 84 -5.82 1.09 9.93
C PRO A 84 -5.25 2.52 9.81
N VAL A 85 -4.01 2.69 10.22
CA VAL A 85 -3.29 3.97 10.18
C VAL A 85 -2.11 3.88 9.22
N THR A 86 -1.95 4.89 8.38
CA THR A 86 -0.78 5.13 7.54
C THR A 86 -0.03 6.33 8.11
N ILE A 87 1.25 6.15 8.40
CA ILE A 87 2.09 7.22 8.93
C ILE A 87 3.06 7.66 7.84
N ILE A 88 3.18 8.97 7.61
CA ILE A 88 4.17 9.53 6.69
C ILE A 88 5.48 9.66 7.44
N TYR A 89 6.50 8.96 6.92
CA TYR A 89 7.87 8.97 7.43
C TYR A 89 8.78 9.72 6.48
N ASP A 90 9.77 10.39 7.03
CA ASP A 90 10.86 11.00 6.28
C ASP A 90 11.93 9.93 5.95
N LYS A 91 12.65 10.15 4.86
CA LYS A 91 13.81 9.35 4.43
C LYS A 91 13.51 7.84 4.35
N PRO A 92 12.61 7.40 3.47
CA PRO A 92 12.42 5.98 3.20
C PRO A 92 13.70 5.37 2.63
N VAL A 93 13.94 4.07 2.93
CA VAL A 93 15.12 3.32 2.53
C VAL A 93 14.71 2.09 1.74
N GLY A 94 15.44 1.77 0.66
CA GLY A 94 15.21 0.57 -0.14
C GLY A 94 13.89 0.59 -0.93
N ILE A 95 13.36 1.76 -1.22
CA ILE A 95 12.13 1.99 -1.98
C ILE A 95 12.49 2.63 -3.32
N ALA A 96 11.77 2.28 -4.38
CA ALA A 96 11.89 2.90 -5.69
C ALA A 96 11.70 4.43 -5.61
N GLU A 97 12.57 5.18 -6.28
CA GLU A 97 12.60 6.64 -6.19
C GLU A 97 11.27 7.28 -6.62
N SER A 98 10.64 6.73 -7.66
CA SER A 98 9.33 7.20 -8.13
C SER A 98 8.19 7.07 -7.11
N ALA A 99 8.33 6.21 -6.08
CA ALA A 99 7.34 6.08 -5.01
C ALA A 99 7.52 7.13 -3.90
N VAL A 100 8.71 7.73 -3.80
CA VAL A 100 9.05 8.68 -2.74
C VAL A 100 8.54 10.08 -3.12
N ASN A 101 7.94 10.78 -2.16
CA ASN A 101 7.47 12.14 -2.38
C ASN A 101 8.64 13.12 -2.59
N SER A 102 8.39 14.24 -3.25
CA SER A 102 9.40 15.29 -3.51
C SER A 102 10.03 15.88 -2.24
N ASP A 103 9.37 15.77 -1.09
CA ASP A 103 9.90 16.16 0.22
C ASP A 103 10.69 15.03 0.91
N ASN A 104 11.07 13.99 0.15
CA ASN A 104 11.75 12.80 0.65
C ASN A 104 10.98 12.08 1.77
N SER A 105 9.67 11.99 1.63
CA SER A 105 8.78 11.27 2.56
C SER A 105 7.99 10.17 1.87
N LEU A 106 7.47 9.21 2.65
CA LEU A 106 6.58 8.15 2.17
C LEU A 106 5.59 7.77 3.26
N GLY A 107 4.32 7.61 2.87
CA GLY A 107 3.32 7.00 3.75
C GLY A 107 3.56 5.50 3.86
N ILE A 108 3.72 4.98 5.08
CA ILE A 108 3.90 3.54 5.31
C ILE A 108 2.85 3.05 6.29
N ARG A 109 2.31 1.85 6.03
CA ARG A 109 1.35 1.18 6.91
C ARG A 109 1.83 -0.21 7.27
N VAL A 110 1.90 -0.50 8.56
CA VAL A 110 2.03 -1.87 9.07
C VAL A 110 0.66 -2.53 8.95
N VAL A 111 0.55 -3.54 8.09
CA VAL A 111 -0.74 -4.20 7.84
C VAL A 111 -1.10 -5.15 8.97
N LYS A 112 -2.41 -5.21 9.32
CA LYS A 112 -2.94 -6.16 10.32
C LYS A 112 -3.59 -7.38 9.64
N ASP A 113 -3.96 -7.28 8.36
CA ASP A 113 -4.60 -8.34 7.57
C ASP A 113 -3.67 -9.54 7.33
N LYS A 114 -4.20 -10.74 7.54
CA LYS A 114 -3.43 -11.99 7.42
C LYS A 114 -2.91 -12.22 5.99
N PHE A 115 -3.75 -11.99 4.98
CA PHE A 115 -3.36 -12.19 3.59
C PHE A 115 -2.23 -11.23 3.20
N CYS A 116 -2.39 -9.92 3.51
CA CYS A 116 -1.37 -8.91 3.21
C CYS A 116 -0.05 -9.20 3.94
N LYS A 117 -0.09 -9.62 5.22
CA LYS A 117 1.11 -10.02 5.97
C LYS A 117 1.84 -11.17 5.31
N GLU A 118 1.14 -12.24 4.97
CA GLU A 118 1.73 -13.42 4.34
C GLU A 118 2.26 -13.11 2.92
N LEU A 119 1.57 -12.27 2.16
CA LEU A 119 1.99 -11.82 0.84
C LEU A 119 3.33 -11.06 0.92
N ILE A 120 3.40 -10.04 1.78
CA ILE A 120 4.60 -9.21 1.97
C ILE A 120 5.76 -10.05 2.50
N ARG A 121 5.48 -10.96 3.45
CA ARG A 121 6.48 -11.89 4.01
C ARG A 121 7.04 -12.81 2.93
N SER A 122 6.17 -13.38 2.08
CA SER A 122 6.56 -14.30 1.01
C SER A 122 7.30 -13.60 -0.13
N LEU A 123 6.93 -12.36 -0.44
CA LEU A 123 7.66 -11.50 -1.37
C LEU A 123 9.02 -11.11 -0.79
N ASN A 124 9.11 -10.96 0.53
CA ASN A 124 10.24 -10.44 1.29
C ASN A 124 10.62 -8.98 0.96
N GLN A 125 9.69 -8.21 0.42
CA GLN A 125 9.83 -6.78 0.12
C GLN A 125 8.54 -6.04 0.52
N PRO A 126 8.60 -4.72 0.83
CA PRO A 126 7.41 -3.88 0.94
C PRO A 126 6.62 -3.89 -0.37
N ILE A 127 5.32 -3.63 -0.29
CA ILE A 127 4.45 -3.51 -1.47
C ILE A 127 3.96 -2.07 -1.57
N ILE A 128 4.20 -1.40 -2.70
CA ILE A 128 3.48 -0.16 -3.02
C ILE A 128 2.01 -0.50 -3.19
N SER A 129 1.16 0.33 -2.61
CA SER A 129 -0.29 0.15 -2.66
C SER A 129 -1.02 1.47 -2.87
N THR A 130 -2.06 1.40 -3.67
CA THR A 130 -2.98 2.52 -3.90
C THR A 130 -4.39 1.97 -4.14
N SER A 131 -5.44 2.80 -3.97
CA SER A 131 -6.83 2.40 -4.21
C SER A 131 -7.08 1.95 -5.65
N ALA A 132 -7.95 0.96 -5.83
CA ALA A 132 -8.30 0.35 -7.12
C ALA A 132 -9.30 1.20 -7.94
N ASN A 133 -8.95 2.46 -8.24
CA ASN A 133 -9.73 3.39 -9.07
C ASN A 133 -8.80 4.30 -9.87
N ILE A 134 -9.26 4.88 -10.95
CA ILE A 134 -8.55 5.94 -11.66
C ILE A 134 -8.47 7.18 -10.76
N SER A 135 -7.38 7.93 -10.84
CA SER A 135 -7.20 9.15 -10.04
C SER A 135 -8.32 10.17 -10.31
N GLY A 136 -8.95 10.65 -9.24
CA GLY A 136 -10.07 11.59 -9.32
C GLY A 136 -11.44 10.93 -9.43
N GLU A 137 -11.52 9.64 -9.74
CA GLU A 137 -12.77 8.90 -9.74
C GLU A 137 -13.15 8.41 -8.34
N LYS A 138 -14.43 8.07 -8.17
CA LYS A 138 -14.93 7.48 -6.91
C LYS A 138 -14.19 6.20 -6.60
N GLN A 139 -13.82 6.05 -5.34
CA GLN A 139 -13.20 4.85 -4.81
C GLN A 139 -14.19 3.68 -4.79
N ALA A 140 -13.74 2.50 -5.24
CA ALA A 140 -14.53 1.27 -5.14
C ALA A 140 -14.57 0.76 -3.69
N ASN A 141 -15.76 0.50 -3.18
CA ASN A 141 -15.94 -0.04 -1.82
C ASN A 141 -15.85 -1.57 -1.79
N CYS A 142 -16.14 -2.23 -2.91
CA CYS A 142 -16.07 -3.68 -3.06
C CYS A 142 -15.53 -4.06 -4.45
N PHE A 143 -15.22 -5.34 -4.65
CA PHE A 143 -14.67 -5.84 -5.92
C PHE A 143 -15.58 -5.57 -7.13
N ALA A 144 -16.89 -5.68 -6.95
CA ALA A 144 -17.86 -5.49 -8.03
C ALA A 144 -17.87 -4.05 -8.58
N GLU A 145 -17.52 -3.06 -7.76
CA GLU A 145 -17.47 -1.65 -8.14
C GLU A 145 -16.16 -1.26 -8.86
N ILE A 146 -15.15 -2.15 -8.88
CA ILE A 146 -13.89 -1.88 -9.57
C ILE A 146 -14.11 -1.90 -11.07
N SER A 147 -13.71 -0.82 -11.76
CA SER A 147 -13.89 -0.70 -13.21
C SER A 147 -13.16 -1.79 -13.99
N GLU A 148 -13.72 -2.21 -15.12
CA GLU A 148 -13.07 -3.17 -16.02
C GLU A 148 -11.73 -2.63 -16.55
N GLN A 149 -11.59 -1.30 -16.68
CA GLN A 149 -10.33 -0.69 -17.07
C GLN A 149 -9.21 -1.04 -16.07
N ILE A 150 -9.48 -0.95 -14.77
CA ILE A 150 -8.50 -1.33 -13.71
C ILE A 150 -8.23 -2.83 -13.75
N LYS A 151 -9.28 -3.66 -13.82
CA LYS A 151 -9.14 -5.12 -13.85
C LYS A 151 -8.30 -5.60 -15.03
N ASN A 152 -8.45 -4.98 -16.19
CA ASN A 152 -7.72 -5.33 -17.42
C ASN A 152 -6.30 -4.73 -17.48
N SER A 153 -5.93 -3.83 -16.56
CA SER A 153 -4.62 -3.16 -16.56
C SER A 153 -3.59 -3.84 -15.66
N VAL A 154 -4.01 -4.80 -14.84
CA VAL A 154 -3.14 -5.53 -13.91
C VAL A 154 -2.79 -6.92 -14.43
N ASP A 155 -1.68 -7.49 -13.97
CA ASP A 155 -1.20 -8.80 -14.42
C ASP A 155 -1.86 -9.96 -13.66
N HIS A 156 -2.33 -9.70 -12.44
CA HIS A 156 -3.04 -10.70 -11.65
C HIS A 156 -4.10 -10.06 -10.77
N ILE A 157 -5.26 -10.70 -10.70
CA ILE A 157 -6.35 -10.35 -9.79
C ILE A 157 -6.48 -11.46 -8.77
N VAL A 158 -6.13 -11.16 -7.53
CA VAL A 158 -6.19 -12.11 -6.41
C VAL A 158 -7.61 -12.65 -6.24
N ASN A 159 -7.75 -13.97 -6.21
CA ASN A 159 -9.04 -14.63 -6.08
C ASN A 159 -9.42 -14.88 -4.62
N LEU A 160 -9.49 -13.81 -3.83
CA LEU A 160 -9.94 -13.81 -2.44
C LEU A 160 -10.90 -12.66 -2.20
N ARG A 161 -11.89 -12.85 -1.34
CA ARG A 161 -12.83 -11.82 -0.87
C ARG A 161 -13.57 -11.04 -1.98
N ARG A 162 -13.73 -11.62 -3.19
CA ARG A 162 -14.42 -10.95 -4.31
C ARG A 162 -15.92 -10.77 -4.09
N ASN A 163 -16.52 -11.61 -3.22
CA ASN A 163 -17.94 -11.57 -2.89
C ASN A 163 -18.24 -10.77 -1.60
N GLU A 164 -17.21 -10.16 -0.97
CA GLU A 164 -17.46 -9.29 0.18
C GLU A 164 -18.11 -8.00 -0.29
N SER A 165 -19.27 -7.68 0.29
CA SER A 165 -20.03 -6.44 0.06
C SER A 165 -19.82 -5.42 1.18
N GLU A 166 -19.01 -5.75 2.18
CA GLU A 166 -18.74 -4.88 3.32
C GLU A 166 -18.02 -3.61 2.85
N GLN A 167 -18.59 -2.45 3.18
CA GLN A 167 -18.01 -1.17 2.85
C GLN A 167 -16.85 -0.88 3.81
N LYS A 168 -15.63 -1.08 3.33
CA LYS A 168 -14.41 -0.74 4.06
C LYS A 168 -13.99 0.69 3.74
N GLN A 169 -13.40 1.36 4.72
CA GLN A 169 -12.87 2.71 4.57
C GLN A 169 -11.35 2.64 4.35
N SER A 170 -10.82 3.63 3.65
CA SER A 170 -9.38 3.82 3.55
C SER A 170 -8.77 4.15 4.92
N SER A 171 -7.47 3.86 5.07
CA SER A 171 -6.75 4.16 6.31
C SER A 171 -6.76 5.65 6.65
N MET A 172 -6.72 5.99 7.91
CA MET A 172 -6.32 7.33 8.35
C MET A 172 -4.88 7.59 7.91
N ILE A 173 -4.58 8.83 7.48
CA ILE A 173 -3.21 9.24 7.15
C ILE A 173 -2.79 10.35 8.09
N ILE A 174 -1.65 10.16 8.74
CA ILE A 174 -1.06 11.14 9.64
C ILE A 174 0.40 11.42 9.26
N LYS A 175 0.87 12.62 9.51
CA LYS A 175 2.31 12.96 9.47
C LYS A 175 2.77 13.24 10.90
N LEU A 176 3.88 12.59 11.28
CA LEU A 176 4.60 12.88 12.51
C LEU A 176 5.79 13.76 12.15
N ASP A 177 5.93 14.88 12.83
CA ASP A 177 7.16 15.66 12.72
C ASP A 177 8.20 15.19 13.77
N ASN A 178 9.42 15.69 13.64
CA ASN A 178 10.52 15.36 14.54
C ASN A 178 10.31 15.85 15.99
N THR A 179 9.33 16.70 16.24
CA THR A 179 8.96 17.24 17.57
C THR A 179 7.86 16.41 18.23
N GLY A 180 7.30 15.42 17.51
CA GLY A 180 6.17 14.62 17.97
C GLY A 180 4.80 15.22 17.70
N LEU A 181 4.72 16.33 16.96
CA LEU A 181 3.44 16.91 16.55
C LEU A 181 2.75 15.99 15.53
N ILE A 182 1.48 15.68 15.80
CA ILE A 182 0.65 14.88 14.92
C ILE A 182 -0.17 15.80 14.01
N LYS A 183 0.00 15.65 12.69
CA LYS A 183 -0.85 16.29 11.70
C LYS A 183 -1.71 15.24 10.98
N ILE A 184 -3.03 15.34 11.13
CA ILE A 184 -3.96 14.48 10.39
C ILE A 184 -4.08 15.02 8.96
N ILE A 185 -3.71 14.19 7.99
CA ILE A 185 -3.79 14.50 6.55
C ILE A 185 -5.13 14.00 5.98
N ARG A 186 -5.59 12.81 6.45
CA ARG A 186 -6.88 12.22 6.08
C ARG A 186 -7.44 11.44 7.27
N LYS A 187 -8.74 11.63 7.57
CA LYS A 187 -9.52 10.83 8.54
C LYS A 187 -10.14 9.60 7.88
#